data_9be54fed719e79b4ee43ceb2e9a1487d
#
_entry.id   9be54fed719e79b4ee43ceb2e9a1487d
#
_cell.length_a   1.000
_cell.length_b   1.000
_cell.length_c   1.000
_cell.angle_alpha   90.00
_cell.angle_beta   90.00
_cell.angle_gamma   90.00
#
_symmetry.space_group_name_H-M   'P 1'
#
loop_
_entity.id
_entity.type
_entity.pdbx_description
1 polymer ?
#
loop_
_entity_poly.entity_id
_entity_poly.type
_entity_poly.pdbx_seq_one_letter_code
_entity_poly.pdbx_strand_id
1 'polypeptide(L)'
;MKYLLYLFLLALLPLATTAQNPETTLEEVAEFGRHQPIGVAVSQQGCIFVTFPKKPADYDFGLAEIVNGKRQPYPNAEWNQWDSTRAASRFVNVQALFVDQTNALWVLDPANPGDEAPVIAGIKLLKINLATNKVERIYRFEDLPRERSGLNDVRVDTRNQVAYLSDPKLAALVVLDLRTGKSRLVLQGHKSTAAAPGFVLRIDGKEVKDKTGKPFSSNVNGIALTHDFQYFYYRAINQTKLYRIPTEGLRNAALTPAEVAARVEEVGETGISHGMIADAAGNVYLTDSPNHAVRRVTPAGRLETVVKDGRLLWPDSFGLGPDNYLYLTAAQIERTPKWNNGQDRVQYPFRLYRMKLK
;
A
#
# COMPACT_ATOMS: atom_id res chain seq x y z
N MET A 1 69.53 -39.76 -28.36
CA MET A 1 69.01 -38.60 -27.53
C MET A 1 67.77 -38.00 -28.22
N LYS A 2 66.64 -38.30 -27.66
CA LYS A 2 65.35 -37.76 -28.21
C LYS A 2 64.92 -36.67 -27.24
N TYR A 3 64.79 -35.41 -27.71
CA TYR A 3 64.25 -34.31 -26.96
C TYR A 3 62.70 -34.26 -27.16
N LEU A 4 61.95 -34.40 -26.06
CA LEU A 4 60.50 -34.25 -26.03
C LEU A 4 60.17 -32.78 -25.72
N LEU A 5 59.52 -32.10 -26.68
CA LEU A 5 59.05 -30.72 -26.52
C LEU A 5 57.66 -30.76 -25.91
N TYR A 6 57.51 -30.25 -24.68
CA TYR A 6 56.20 -30.04 -24.08
C TYR A 6 55.66 -28.66 -24.49
N LEU A 7 54.59 -28.66 -25.28
CA LEU A 7 53.79 -27.46 -25.55
C LEU A 7 52.83 -27.23 -24.39
N PHE A 8 53.02 -26.15 -23.65
CA PHE A 8 52.02 -25.65 -22.69
C PHE A 8 50.94 -24.86 -23.45
N LEU A 9 49.71 -25.40 -23.54
CA LEU A 9 48.55 -24.67 -24.00
C LEU A 9 48.00 -23.82 -22.85
N LEU A 10 48.21 -22.50 -22.88
CA LEU A 10 47.51 -21.56 -21.98
C LEU A 10 46.05 -21.42 -22.44
N ALA A 11 45.12 -22.01 -21.72
CA ALA A 11 43.70 -21.79 -21.89
C ALA A 11 43.34 -20.38 -21.32
N LEU A 12 43.09 -19.41 -22.20
CA LEU A 12 42.47 -18.14 -21.84
C LEU A 12 41.00 -18.39 -21.52
N LEU A 13 40.66 -18.42 -20.23
CA LEU A 13 39.26 -18.35 -19.77
C LEU A 13 38.71 -16.93 -20.01
N PRO A 14 37.56 -16.79 -20.68
CA PRO A 14 36.93 -15.47 -20.82
C PRO A 14 36.47 -15.01 -19.42
N LEU A 15 36.97 -13.86 -18.99
CA LEU A 15 36.39 -13.12 -17.86
C LEU A 15 34.97 -12.74 -18.23
N ALA A 16 33.99 -13.46 -17.65
CA ALA A 16 32.59 -13.05 -17.70
C ALA A 16 32.47 -11.73 -16.93
N THR A 17 32.45 -10.61 -17.64
CA THR A 17 32.01 -9.33 -17.09
C THR A 17 30.54 -9.48 -16.75
N THR A 18 30.21 -9.62 -15.48
CA THR A 18 28.86 -9.42 -14.98
C THR A 18 28.50 -7.97 -15.27
N ALA A 19 27.68 -7.76 -16.29
CA ALA A 19 27.07 -6.46 -16.53
C ALA A 19 26.30 -6.10 -15.25
N GLN A 20 26.82 -5.16 -14.46
CA GLN A 20 26.05 -4.53 -13.40
C GLN A 20 24.84 -3.88 -14.09
N ASN A 21 23.64 -4.41 -13.82
CA ASN A 21 22.42 -3.71 -14.20
C ASN A 21 22.49 -2.30 -13.60
N PRO A 22 22.26 -1.24 -14.38
CA PRO A 22 22.28 0.11 -13.86
C PRO A 22 21.32 0.17 -12.68
N GLU A 23 21.82 0.61 -11.52
CA GLU A 23 21.03 0.73 -10.30
C GLU A 23 19.76 1.55 -10.58
N THR A 24 18.61 1.03 -10.13
CA THR A 24 17.37 1.79 -10.18
C THR A 24 17.53 2.98 -9.24
N THR A 25 17.46 4.21 -9.80
CA THR A 25 17.65 5.44 -9.03
C THR A 25 16.32 5.90 -8.44
N LEU A 26 16.33 6.25 -7.15
CA LEU A 26 15.20 6.88 -6.49
C LEU A 26 15.24 8.39 -6.73
N GLU A 27 14.20 8.93 -7.38
CA GLU A 27 14.02 10.34 -7.67
C GLU A 27 13.01 10.98 -6.72
N GLU A 28 13.30 12.19 -6.25
CA GLU A 28 12.35 12.99 -5.48
C GLU A 28 11.36 13.69 -6.41
N VAL A 29 10.06 13.62 -6.09
CA VAL A 29 8.96 14.22 -6.87
C VAL A 29 8.40 15.46 -6.21
N ALA A 30 8.24 15.43 -4.89
CA ALA A 30 7.66 16.54 -4.12
C ALA A 30 8.05 16.47 -2.64
N GLU A 31 8.08 17.63 -2.01
CA GLU A 31 8.24 17.82 -0.57
C GLU A 31 6.94 18.33 0.07
N PHE A 32 6.64 17.84 1.27
CA PHE A 32 5.38 18.13 1.96
C PHE A 32 5.54 18.83 3.32
N GLY A 33 6.74 19.34 3.62
CA GLY A 33 7.02 19.98 4.91
C GLY A 33 6.75 19.01 6.07
N ARG A 34 5.83 19.38 6.96
CA ARG A 34 5.43 18.57 8.12
C ARG A 34 4.20 17.67 7.86
N HIS A 35 3.62 17.71 6.66
CA HIS A 35 2.43 16.94 6.33
C HIS A 35 2.80 15.51 5.92
N GLN A 36 2.44 14.54 6.75
CA GLN A 36 2.78 13.14 6.54
C GLN A 36 1.94 12.52 5.42
N PRO A 37 2.55 12.07 4.31
CA PRO A 37 1.84 11.37 3.24
C PRO A 37 1.63 9.90 3.59
N ILE A 38 0.52 9.31 3.14
CA ILE A 38 0.26 7.87 3.23
C ILE A 38 -0.06 7.30 1.84
N GLY A 39 -1.29 7.44 1.36
CA GLY A 39 -1.70 6.91 0.05
C GLY A 39 -1.14 7.71 -1.11
N VAL A 40 -0.83 7.04 -2.21
CA VAL A 40 -0.49 7.65 -3.50
C VAL A 40 -1.15 6.89 -4.63
N ALA A 41 -1.68 7.62 -5.61
CA ALA A 41 -2.16 7.07 -6.88
C ALA A 41 -1.78 8.01 -8.03
N VAL A 42 -1.61 7.43 -9.22
CA VAL A 42 -1.25 8.20 -10.42
C VAL A 42 -2.24 7.87 -11.53
N SER A 43 -2.78 8.90 -12.18
CA SER A 43 -3.71 8.74 -13.29
C SER A 43 -3.00 8.31 -14.58
N GLN A 44 -3.77 7.88 -15.57
CA GLN A 44 -3.25 7.57 -16.91
C GLN A 44 -2.65 8.81 -17.62
N GLN A 45 -3.02 10.02 -17.20
CA GLN A 45 -2.45 11.28 -17.69
C GLN A 45 -1.24 11.76 -16.87
N GLY A 46 -0.84 11.00 -15.84
CA GLY A 46 0.29 11.35 -14.97
C GLY A 46 -0.07 12.32 -13.84
N CYS A 47 -1.35 12.62 -13.59
CA CYS A 47 -1.76 13.37 -12.39
C CYS A 47 -1.49 12.54 -11.15
N ILE A 48 -0.86 13.14 -10.15
CA ILE A 48 -0.43 12.48 -8.91
C ILE A 48 -1.36 12.91 -7.77
N PHE A 49 -1.96 11.94 -7.09
CA PHE A 49 -2.82 12.16 -5.93
C PHE A 49 -2.17 11.57 -4.68
N VAL A 50 -2.20 12.33 -3.57
CA VAL A 50 -1.59 11.91 -2.30
C VAL A 50 -2.55 12.17 -1.15
N THR A 51 -2.64 11.24 -0.20
CA THR A 51 -3.41 11.42 1.04
C THR A 51 -2.53 11.89 2.18
N PHE A 52 -3.13 12.73 3.02
CA PHE A 52 -2.55 13.26 4.25
C PHE A 52 -3.53 13.01 5.38
N PRO A 53 -3.48 11.84 6.06
CA PRO A 53 -4.40 11.53 7.17
C PRO A 53 -4.34 12.57 8.26
N LYS A 54 -5.51 12.89 8.82
CA LYS A 54 -5.67 13.94 9.83
C LYS A 54 -4.85 13.65 11.08
N LYS A 55 -3.93 14.57 11.39
CA LYS A 55 -3.22 14.63 12.65
C LYS A 55 -3.45 15.99 13.29
N PRO A 56 -3.64 16.10 14.62
CA PRO A 56 -4.16 17.32 15.24
C PRO A 56 -3.33 18.57 15.00
N ALA A 57 -1.99 18.46 14.88
CA ALA A 57 -1.10 19.62 14.88
C ALA A 57 -0.89 20.32 13.53
N ASP A 58 -1.01 19.58 12.39
CA ASP A 58 -0.55 20.10 11.09
C ASP A 58 -1.55 19.77 9.95
N TYR A 59 -2.83 19.57 10.27
CA TYR A 59 -3.83 19.22 9.27
C TYR A 59 -4.44 20.45 8.61
N ASP A 60 -4.31 20.54 7.30
CA ASP A 60 -4.99 21.53 6.45
C ASP A 60 -6.03 20.87 5.52
N PHE A 61 -5.66 19.78 4.83
CA PHE A 61 -6.57 19.00 3.99
C PHE A 61 -6.05 17.57 3.79
N GLY A 62 -6.97 16.63 3.53
CA GLY A 62 -6.69 15.19 3.53
C GLY A 62 -6.33 14.59 2.19
N LEU A 63 -6.78 15.18 1.08
CA LEU A 63 -6.50 14.71 -0.27
C LEU A 63 -6.00 15.84 -1.15
N ALA A 64 -4.87 15.63 -1.80
CA ALA A 64 -4.26 16.59 -2.72
C ALA A 64 -3.96 15.97 -4.09
N GLU A 65 -4.08 16.77 -5.13
CA GLU A 65 -3.33 16.64 -6.37
C GLU A 65 -1.98 17.35 -6.21
N ILE A 66 -0.91 16.74 -6.73
CA ILE A 66 0.44 17.32 -6.70
C ILE A 66 0.73 18.00 -8.04
N VAL A 67 0.68 19.31 -8.05
CA VAL A 67 0.89 20.14 -9.24
C VAL A 67 2.17 20.96 -9.08
N ASN A 68 3.14 20.75 -9.95
CA ASN A 68 4.47 21.43 -9.89
C ASN A 68 5.13 21.27 -8.50
N GLY A 69 5.05 20.06 -7.92
CA GLY A 69 5.60 19.72 -6.61
C GLY A 69 4.84 20.28 -5.41
N LYS A 70 3.69 20.95 -5.62
CA LYS A 70 2.88 21.57 -4.57
C LYS A 70 1.55 20.84 -4.38
N ARG A 71 1.09 20.74 -3.13
CA ARG A 71 -0.20 20.18 -2.77
C ARG A 71 -1.34 21.14 -3.14
N GLN A 72 -2.35 20.67 -3.87
CA GLN A 72 -3.60 21.38 -4.14
C GLN A 72 -4.78 20.52 -3.65
N PRO A 73 -5.76 21.08 -2.89
CA PRO A 73 -6.89 20.28 -2.37
C PRO A 73 -7.70 19.68 -3.50
N TYR A 74 -7.90 18.35 -3.47
CA TYR A 74 -8.63 17.62 -4.50
C TYR A 74 -9.85 16.86 -3.91
N PRO A 75 -10.99 16.71 -4.60
CA PRO A 75 -11.33 17.30 -5.91
C PRO A 75 -11.57 18.81 -5.84
N ASN A 76 -11.73 19.37 -4.65
CA ASN A 76 -11.86 20.80 -4.36
C ASN A 76 -11.67 21.07 -2.86
N ALA A 77 -11.62 22.36 -2.50
CA ALA A 77 -11.49 22.77 -1.10
C ALA A 77 -12.68 22.36 -0.23
N GLU A 78 -13.89 22.33 -0.81
CA GLU A 78 -15.13 22.00 -0.08
C GLU A 78 -15.09 20.56 0.48
N TRP A 79 -14.65 19.56 -0.30
CA TRP A 79 -14.50 18.18 0.18
C TRP A 79 -13.47 18.05 1.30
N ASN A 80 -12.45 18.89 1.28
CA ASN A 80 -11.34 18.89 2.24
C ASN A 80 -11.61 19.73 3.50
N GLN A 81 -12.63 20.55 3.51
CA GLN A 81 -13.01 21.35 4.67
C GLN A 81 -13.66 20.46 5.72
N TRP A 82 -12.98 20.26 6.84
CA TRP A 82 -13.52 19.47 7.96
C TRP A 82 -14.74 20.14 8.57
N ASP A 83 -15.81 19.36 8.70
CA ASP A 83 -17.04 19.75 9.36
C ASP A 83 -17.68 18.50 9.99
N SER A 84 -17.73 18.43 11.33
CA SER A 84 -18.23 17.27 12.06
C SER A 84 -19.71 16.98 11.76
N THR A 85 -20.51 18.01 11.42
CA THR A 85 -21.92 17.87 11.08
C THR A 85 -22.12 17.37 9.64
N ARG A 86 -21.10 17.47 8.80
CA ARG A 86 -21.12 17.15 7.37
C ARG A 86 -20.18 16.00 7.00
N ALA A 87 -19.78 15.17 7.95
CA ALA A 87 -18.84 14.06 7.75
C ALA A 87 -19.24 13.14 6.57
N ALA A 88 -20.53 12.98 6.29
CA ALA A 88 -21.04 12.19 5.18
C ALA A 88 -20.65 12.74 3.78
N SER A 89 -20.41 14.05 3.67
CA SER A 89 -20.14 14.76 2.41
C SER A 89 -18.81 15.55 2.43
N ARG A 90 -17.96 15.28 3.41
CA ARG A 90 -16.61 15.85 3.58
C ARG A 90 -15.62 14.73 3.91
N PHE A 91 -14.34 14.97 3.65
CA PHE A 91 -13.30 14.08 4.13
C PHE A 91 -13.11 14.24 5.64
N VAL A 92 -12.94 13.10 6.31
CA VAL A 92 -12.65 13.03 7.74
C VAL A 92 -11.20 12.67 7.96
N ASN A 93 -10.77 11.53 7.40
CA ASN A 93 -9.41 11.04 7.55
C ASN A 93 -9.04 10.12 6.36
N VAL A 94 -8.78 10.73 5.21
CA VAL A 94 -8.50 9.98 3.97
C VAL A 94 -7.24 9.15 4.12
N GLN A 95 -7.34 7.85 3.83
CA GLN A 95 -6.25 6.88 4.03
C GLN A 95 -5.65 6.39 2.72
N ALA A 96 -6.43 5.80 1.83
CA ALA A 96 -5.92 5.12 0.66
C ALA A 96 -6.51 5.64 -0.65
N LEU A 97 -5.74 5.46 -1.71
CA LEU A 97 -6.08 5.83 -3.08
C LEU A 97 -5.83 4.66 -4.04
N PHE A 98 -6.65 4.58 -5.06
CA PHE A 98 -6.42 3.69 -6.19
C PHE A 98 -6.98 4.32 -7.47
N VAL A 99 -6.19 4.33 -8.55
CA VAL A 99 -6.69 4.64 -9.89
C VAL A 99 -6.93 3.33 -10.61
N ASP A 100 -8.15 3.12 -11.06
CA ASP A 100 -8.55 1.90 -11.75
C ASP A 100 -8.24 1.93 -13.26
N GLN A 101 -8.43 0.79 -13.93
CA GLN A 101 -8.16 0.65 -15.36
C GLN A 101 -9.06 1.52 -16.27
N THR A 102 -10.16 2.06 -15.73
CA THR A 102 -11.02 3.03 -16.43
C THR A 102 -10.63 4.48 -16.16
N ASN A 103 -9.51 4.69 -15.46
CA ASN A 103 -9.00 5.99 -15.04
C ASN A 103 -9.97 6.73 -14.11
N ALA A 104 -10.65 6.01 -13.22
CA ALA A 104 -11.39 6.59 -12.11
C ALA A 104 -10.54 6.55 -10.83
N LEU A 105 -10.56 7.62 -10.04
CA LEU A 105 -9.90 7.66 -8.73
C LEU A 105 -10.84 7.15 -7.65
N TRP A 106 -10.40 6.15 -6.91
CA TRP A 106 -11.05 5.62 -5.73
C TRP A 106 -10.37 6.17 -4.48
N VAL A 107 -11.17 6.73 -3.58
CA VAL A 107 -10.70 7.41 -2.36
C VAL A 107 -11.34 6.76 -1.15
N LEU A 108 -10.54 6.11 -0.32
CA LEU A 108 -11.00 5.48 0.91
C LEU A 108 -10.83 6.43 2.10
N ASP A 109 -11.94 6.75 2.74
CA ASP A 109 -11.98 7.50 3.99
C ASP A 109 -12.57 6.60 5.09
N PRO A 110 -11.73 5.94 5.91
CA PRO A 110 -12.19 5.15 7.04
C PRO A 110 -12.73 6.01 8.19
N ALA A 111 -12.60 7.32 8.07
CA ALA A 111 -13.08 8.30 9.04
C ALA A 111 -12.61 8.05 10.48
N ASN A 112 -11.38 7.55 10.63
CA ASN A 112 -10.79 7.14 11.89
C ASN A 112 -9.58 8.05 12.20
N PRO A 113 -9.78 9.24 12.76
CA PRO A 113 -8.71 10.21 12.99
C PRO A 113 -7.79 9.74 14.13
N GLY A 114 -6.64 9.20 13.78
CA GLY A 114 -5.63 8.76 14.74
C GLY A 114 -6.13 7.67 15.70
N ASP A 115 -6.00 7.92 16.99
CA ASP A 115 -6.41 7.00 18.07
C ASP A 115 -7.86 7.27 18.56
N GLU A 116 -8.57 8.22 17.94
CA GLU A 116 -9.98 8.53 18.26
C GLU A 116 -10.95 7.48 17.70
N ALA A 117 -12.17 7.47 18.22
CA ALA A 117 -13.24 6.64 17.68
C ALA A 117 -13.58 7.06 16.24
N PRO A 118 -13.99 6.13 15.36
CA PRO A 118 -14.36 6.47 13.99
C PRO A 118 -15.62 7.35 13.95
N VAL A 119 -15.61 8.33 13.06
CA VAL A 119 -16.79 9.14 12.76
C VAL A 119 -17.68 8.33 11.80
N ILE A 120 -18.62 7.56 12.33
CA ILE A 120 -19.38 6.54 11.60
C ILE A 120 -20.02 7.08 10.31
N ALA A 121 -20.62 8.27 10.34
CA ALA A 121 -21.21 8.91 9.16
C ALA A 121 -20.17 9.27 8.08
N GLY A 122 -18.89 9.31 8.46
CA GLY A 122 -17.78 9.68 7.58
C GLY A 122 -17.17 8.51 6.84
N ILE A 123 -17.40 7.25 7.27
CA ILE A 123 -16.81 6.06 6.65
C ILE A 123 -17.36 5.89 5.23
N LYS A 124 -16.46 5.93 4.24
CA LYS A 124 -16.86 5.87 2.82
C LYS A 124 -15.75 5.50 1.88
N LEU A 125 -16.13 4.94 0.74
CA LEU A 125 -15.31 4.84 -0.46
C LEU A 125 -15.95 5.68 -1.55
N LEU A 126 -15.21 6.62 -2.13
CA LEU A 126 -15.66 7.46 -3.22
C LEU A 126 -15.10 6.96 -4.54
N LYS A 127 -15.91 7.04 -5.59
CA LYS A 127 -15.46 6.98 -6.99
C LYS A 127 -15.48 8.39 -7.57
N ILE A 128 -14.35 8.88 -8.03
CA ILE A 128 -14.21 10.21 -8.64
C ILE A 128 -13.84 10.05 -10.11
N ASN A 129 -14.58 10.71 -10.97
CA ASN A 129 -14.28 10.78 -12.40
C ASN A 129 -13.18 11.82 -12.63
N LEU A 130 -12.01 11.37 -13.11
CA LEU A 130 -10.84 12.23 -13.31
C LEU A 130 -10.96 13.20 -14.50
N ALA A 131 -11.87 12.92 -15.46
CA ALA A 131 -12.10 13.84 -16.57
C ALA A 131 -12.95 15.05 -16.16
N THR A 132 -13.80 14.90 -15.14
CA THR A 132 -14.74 15.94 -14.68
C THR A 132 -14.44 16.45 -13.27
N ASN A 133 -13.55 15.77 -12.53
CA ASN A 133 -13.23 16.02 -11.12
C ASN A 133 -14.46 15.92 -10.20
N LYS A 134 -15.47 15.10 -10.58
CA LYS A 134 -16.71 14.96 -9.82
C LYS A 134 -16.78 13.60 -9.13
N VAL A 135 -17.29 13.61 -7.90
CA VAL A 135 -17.69 12.39 -7.19
C VAL A 135 -18.90 11.79 -7.89
N GLU A 136 -18.73 10.58 -8.47
CA GLU A 136 -19.80 9.86 -9.16
C GLU A 136 -20.59 8.96 -8.22
N ARG A 137 -19.91 8.37 -7.22
CA ARG A 137 -20.54 7.41 -6.31
C ARG A 137 -19.86 7.38 -4.95
N ILE A 138 -20.67 7.12 -3.91
CA ILE A 138 -20.23 6.97 -2.54
C ILE A 138 -20.79 5.66 -1.98
N TYR A 139 -19.91 4.81 -1.43
CA TYR A 139 -20.24 3.56 -0.74
C TYR A 139 -19.99 3.74 0.76
N ARG A 140 -20.90 3.25 1.63
CA ARG A 140 -20.92 3.61 3.07
C ARG A 140 -20.70 2.45 4.01
N PHE A 141 -20.54 1.22 3.50
CA PHE A 141 -20.23 0.01 4.31
C PHE A 141 -21.20 -0.21 5.48
N GLU A 142 -22.49 -0.03 5.24
CA GLU A 142 -23.52 -0.17 6.29
C GLU A 142 -23.66 -1.60 6.82
N ASP A 143 -23.18 -2.59 6.05
CA ASP A 143 -23.20 -4.01 6.39
C ASP A 143 -22.01 -4.43 7.29
N LEU A 144 -21.06 -3.53 7.58
CA LEU A 144 -19.90 -3.83 8.40
C LEU A 144 -20.09 -3.37 9.85
N PRO A 145 -19.39 -3.98 10.82
CA PRO A 145 -19.35 -3.49 12.20
C PRO A 145 -18.48 -2.23 12.30
N ARG A 146 -19.01 -1.11 11.80
CA ARG A 146 -18.30 0.16 11.53
C ARG A 146 -17.57 0.73 12.75
N GLU A 147 -18.10 0.53 13.96
CA GLU A 147 -17.49 1.00 15.22
C GLU A 147 -16.15 0.30 15.51
N ARG A 148 -15.97 -0.92 15.01
CA ARG A 148 -14.77 -1.73 15.20
C ARG A 148 -13.92 -1.83 13.94
N SER A 149 -14.41 -1.37 12.80
CA SER A 149 -13.72 -1.40 11.52
C SER A 149 -12.58 -0.40 11.48
N GLY A 150 -11.57 -0.71 10.69
CA GLY A 150 -10.45 0.17 10.39
C GLY A 150 -9.99 -0.08 8.97
N LEU A 151 -10.89 0.15 8.01
CA LEU A 151 -10.57 0.02 6.58
C LEU A 151 -9.27 0.76 6.26
N ASN A 152 -8.38 0.13 5.47
CA ASN A 152 -7.04 0.68 5.27
C ASN A 152 -6.65 0.89 3.80
N ASP A 153 -6.84 -0.11 2.93
CA ASP A 153 -6.44 -0.01 1.53
C ASP A 153 -7.52 -0.60 0.61
N VAL A 154 -7.51 -0.24 -0.68
CA VAL A 154 -8.54 -0.62 -1.66
C VAL A 154 -7.93 -0.98 -3.01
N ARG A 155 -8.46 -2.04 -3.64
CA ARG A 155 -8.22 -2.40 -5.04
C ARG A 155 -9.55 -2.70 -5.71
N VAL A 156 -9.67 -2.35 -6.99
CA VAL A 156 -10.95 -2.40 -7.72
C VAL A 156 -10.83 -3.26 -8.96
N ASP A 157 -11.69 -4.26 -9.04
CA ASP A 157 -11.93 -5.07 -10.22
C ASP A 157 -13.08 -4.46 -11.03
N THR A 158 -12.73 -3.72 -12.05
CA THR A 158 -13.70 -3.02 -12.90
C THR A 158 -14.49 -3.97 -13.79
N ARG A 159 -13.93 -5.14 -14.13
CA ARG A 159 -14.59 -6.17 -14.94
C ARG A 159 -15.75 -6.83 -14.20
N ASN A 160 -15.49 -7.20 -12.95
CA ASN A 160 -16.48 -7.90 -12.12
C ASN A 160 -17.29 -6.93 -11.22
N GLN A 161 -16.99 -5.64 -11.25
CA GLN A 161 -17.63 -4.60 -10.44
C GLN A 161 -17.56 -4.89 -8.95
N VAL A 162 -16.32 -5.15 -8.45
CA VAL A 162 -16.04 -5.48 -7.05
C VAL A 162 -14.85 -4.66 -6.57
N ALA A 163 -14.94 -4.14 -5.34
CA ALA A 163 -13.78 -3.62 -4.63
C ALA A 163 -13.37 -4.59 -3.51
N TYR A 164 -12.06 -4.76 -3.36
CA TYR A 164 -11.42 -5.52 -2.30
C TYR A 164 -10.69 -4.55 -1.38
N LEU A 165 -10.93 -4.68 -0.07
CA LEU A 165 -10.31 -3.81 0.92
C LEU A 165 -9.65 -4.64 2.03
N SER A 166 -8.65 -4.07 2.68
CA SER A 166 -8.11 -4.61 3.93
C SER A 166 -8.73 -3.89 5.14
N ASP A 167 -8.99 -4.66 6.19
CA ASP A 167 -9.40 -4.13 7.49
C ASP A 167 -8.50 -4.70 8.60
N PRO A 168 -7.41 -4.00 8.94
CA PRO A 168 -6.49 -4.47 9.97
C PRO A 168 -7.10 -4.52 11.37
N LYS A 169 -8.10 -3.70 11.71
CA LYS A 169 -8.75 -3.79 13.03
C LYS A 169 -9.57 -5.06 13.19
N LEU A 170 -10.21 -5.52 12.12
CA LEU A 170 -11.01 -6.74 12.10
C LEU A 170 -10.19 -7.98 11.71
N ALA A 171 -8.90 -7.83 11.37
CA ALA A 171 -8.08 -8.89 10.79
C ALA A 171 -8.81 -9.59 9.63
N ALA A 172 -9.38 -8.82 8.71
CA ALA A 172 -10.26 -9.31 7.66
C ALA A 172 -9.99 -8.63 6.31
N LEU A 173 -10.38 -9.31 5.24
CA LEU A 173 -10.61 -8.66 3.95
C LEU A 173 -12.09 -8.28 3.84
N VAL A 174 -12.38 -7.23 3.10
CA VAL A 174 -13.73 -6.78 2.77
C VAL A 174 -13.94 -6.91 1.29
N VAL A 175 -15.05 -7.50 0.89
CA VAL A 175 -15.52 -7.58 -0.50
C VAL A 175 -16.75 -6.71 -0.65
N LEU A 176 -16.67 -5.69 -1.50
CA LEU A 176 -17.75 -4.74 -1.79
C LEU A 176 -18.24 -4.95 -3.21
N ASP A 177 -19.51 -5.32 -3.38
CA ASP A 177 -20.18 -5.34 -4.69
C ASP A 177 -20.52 -3.90 -5.09
N LEU A 178 -19.89 -3.42 -6.16
CA LEU A 178 -20.04 -2.04 -6.63
C LEU A 178 -21.39 -1.76 -7.30
N ARG A 179 -22.13 -2.79 -7.71
CA ARG A 179 -23.48 -2.63 -8.30
C ARG A 179 -24.51 -2.38 -7.21
N THR A 180 -24.45 -3.17 -6.14
CA THR A 180 -25.44 -3.13 -5.05
C THR A 180 -25.04 -2.26 -3.89
N GLY A 181 -23.72 -2.02 -3.68
CA GLY A 181 -23.18 -1.35 -2.51
C GLY A 181 -23.09 -2.25 -1.28
N LYS A 182 -23.42 -3.55 -1.39
CA LYS A 182 -23.34 -4.51 -0.30
C LYS A 182 -21.91 -4.95 -0.06
N SER A 183 -21.52 -5.05 1.20
CA SER A 183 -20.19 -5.48 1.61
C SER A 183 -20.24 -6.68 2.56
N ARG A 184 -19.16 -7.45 2.60
CA ARG A 184 -19.02 -8.58 3.52
C ARG A 184 -17.58 -8.80 3.93
N LEU A 185 -17.40 -9.34 5.15
CA LEU A 185 -16.10 -9.78 5.65
C LEU A 185 -15.75 -11.16 5.11
N VAL A 186 -14.48 -11.35 4.78
CA VAL A 186 -13.93 -12.67 4.44
C VAL A 186 -12.59 -12.87 5.13
N LEU A 187 -12.24 -14.12 5.44
CA LEU A 187 -10.99 -14.50 6.13
C LEU A 187 -10.78 -13.77 7.47
N GLN A 188 -11.84 -13.41 8.18
CA GLN A 188 -11.72 -12.72 9.46
C GLN A 188 -11.00 -13.59 10.50
N GLY A 189 -9.90 -13.07 11.08
CA GLY A 189 -9.08 -13.78 12.05
C GLY A 189 -8.34 -15.00 11.51
N HIS A 190 -8.32 -15.21 10.19
CA HIS A 190 -7.56 -16.29 9.59
C HIS A 190 -6.04 -16.03 9.72
N LYS A 191 -5.24 -17.10 9.83
CA LYS A 191 -3.77 -17.00 9.96
C LYS A 191 -3.10 -16.14 8.89
N SER A 192 -3.68 -16.04 7.69
CA SER A 192 -3.15 -15.23 6.59
C SER A 192 -3.50 -13.75 6.71
N THR A 193 -4.54 -13.40 7.46
CA THR A 193 -4.96 -12.00 7.68
C THR A 193 -4.57 -11.47 9.06
N ALA A 194 -4.28 -12.35 10.02
CA ALA A 194 -3.88 -11.97 11.36
C ALA A 194 -2.37 -11.73 11.48
N ALA A 195 -1.97 -10.87 12.40
CA ALA A 195 -0.58 -10.74 12.83
C ALA A 195 -0.08 -12.06 13.42
N ALA A 196 1.16 -12.44 13.13
CA ALA A 196 1.75 -13.65 13.70
C ALA A 196 1.94 -13.49 15.21
N PRO A 197 1.54 -14.48 16.02
CA PRO A 197 1.71 -14.42 17.47
C PRO A 197 3.17 -14.19 17.86
N GLY A 198 3.41 -13.24 18.77
CA GLY A 198 4.76 -12.93 19.27
C GLY A 198 5.68 -12.20 18.29
N PHE A 199 5.19 -11.84 17.11
CA PHE A 199 5.98 -11.10 16.14
C PHE A 199 6.23 -9.66 16.59
N VAL A 200 7.50 -9.27 16.64
CA VAL A 200 7.92 -7.90 17.00
C VAL A 200 8.57 -7.24 15.80
N LEU A 201 7.98 -6.13 15.33
CA LEU A 201 8.54 -5.33 14.26
C LEU A 201 9.82 -4.64 14.72
N ARG A 202 10.91 -4.83 13.96
CA ARG A 202 12.20 -4.17 14.17
C ARG A 202 12.60 -3.39 12.93
N ILE A 203 13.02 -2.14 13.13
CA ILE A 203 13.55 -1.26 12.08
C ILE A 203 14.85 -0.67 12.62
N ASP A 204 15.92 -0.68 11.84
CA ASP A 204 17.27 -0.26 12.26
C ASP A 204 17.73 -0.95 13.57
N GLY A 205 17.38 -2.24 13.73
CA GLY A 205 17.69 -3.03 14.93
C GLY A 205 16.87 -2.70 16.17
N LYS A 206 15.96 -1.72 16.12
CA LYS A 206 15.14 -1.28 17.25
C LYS A 206 13.73 -1.82 17.15
N GLU A 207 13.16 -2.24 18.28
CA GLU A 207 11.75 -2.58 18.37
C GLU A 207 10.89 -1.33 18.20
N VAL A 208 9.87 -1.41 17.34
CA VAL A 208 8.86 -0.37 17.22
C VAL A 208 7.82 -0.59 18.31
N LYS A 209 7.86 0.22 19.38
CA LYS A 209 6.96 0.14 20.54
C LYS A 209 6.59 1.52 21.04
N ASP A 210 5.40 1.64 21.62
CA ASP A 210 4.94 2.89 22.22
C ASP A 210 5.57 3.15 23.61
N LYS A 211 5.24 4.29 24.19
CA LYS A 211 5.75 4.71 25.52
C LYS A 211 5.37 3.76 26.67
N THR A 212 4.37 2.90 26.49
CA THR A 212 3.96 1.88 27.49
C THR A 212 4.71 0.57 27.31
N GLY A 213 5.56 0.47 26.27
CA GLY A 213 6.26 -0.76 25.89
C GLY A 213 5.44 -1.69 25.00
N LYS A 214 4.22 -1.30 24.63
CA LYS A 214 3.38 -2.10 23.71
C LYS A 214 3.98 -2.08 22.31
N PRO A 215 4.29 -3.25 21.71
CA PRO A 215 4.86 -3.30 20.37
C PRO A 215 3.83 -2.88 19.31
N PHE A 216 4.32 -2.32 18.20
CA PHE A 216 3.53 -2.11 17.01
C PHE A 216 2.94 -3.43 16.53
N SER A 217 1.64 -3.44 16.24
CA SER A 217 0.96 -4.61 15.69
C SER A 217 -0.10 -4.17 14.68
N SER A 218 -0.08 -4.82 13.52
CA SER A 218 -1.09 -4.63 12.49
C SER A 218 -1.36 -5.96 11.79
N ASN A 219 -2.62 -6.30 11.68
CA ASN A 219 -3.11 -7.40 10.86
C ASN A 219 -3.01 -7.06 9.37
N VAL A 220 -3.83 -7.70 8.52
CA VAL A 220 -3.84 -7.50 7.06
C VAL A 220 -3.90 -6.02 6.71
N ASN A 221 -2.91 -5.57 5.91
CA ASN A 221 -2.73 -4.15 5.58
C ASN A 221 -2.45 -3.98 4.08
N GLY A 222 -1.24 -4.35 3.61
CA GLY A 222 -0.89 -4.28 2.20
C GLY A 222 -1.68 -5.26 1.35
N ILE A 223 -2.19 -4.78 0.23
CA ILE A 223 -2.97 -5.55 -0.75
C ILE A 223 -2.57 -5.20 -2.19
N ALA A 224 -2.63 -6.17 -3.08
CA ALA A 224 -2.47 -5.95 -4.51
C ALA A 224 -3.43 -6.85 -5.31
N LEU A 225 -3.93 -6.32 -6.41
CA LEU A 225 -4.78 -7.05 -7.35
C LEU A 225 -4.05 -7.15 -8.68
N THR A 226 -3.95 -8.37 -9.24
CA THR A 226 -3.32 -8.54 -10.55
C THR A 226 -4.10 -7.81 -11.65
N HIS A 227 -3.39 -7.35 -12.67
CA HIS A 227 -3.97 -6.55 -13.75
C HIS A 227 -5.05 -7.29 -14.54
N ASP A 228 -4.97 -8.62 -14.61
CA ASP A 228 -5.98 -9.51 -15.21
C ASP A 228 -7.16 -9.83 -14.27
N PHE A 229 -7.10 -9.34 -13.03
CA PHE A 229 -8.06 -9.59 -11.95
C PHE A 229 -8.18 -11.05 -11.49
N GLN A 230 -7.16 -11.89 -11.77
CA GLN A 230 -7.21 -13.32 -11.41
C GLN A 230 -6.86 -13.57 -9.95
N TYR A 231 -5.88 -12.85 -9.41
CA TYR A 231 -5.38 -13.04 -8.05
C TYR A 231 -5.41 -11.78 -7.24
N PHE A 232 -5.77 -11.93 -5.97
CA PHE A 232 -5.66 -10.92 -4.93
C PHE A 232 -4.57 -11.32 -3.95
N TYR A 233 -3.52 -10.49 -3.85
CA TYR A 233 -2.41 -10.65 -2.92
C TYR A 233 -2.64 -9.80 -1.69
N TYR A 234 -2.28 -10.35 -0.51
CA TYR A 234 -2.46 -9.64 0.75
C TYR A 234 -1.52 -10.20 1.83
N ARG A 235 -1.31 -9.40 2.88
CA ARG A 235 -0.53 -9.79 4.04
C ARG A 235 -0.80 -8.91 5.26
N ALA A 236 -0.49 -9.41 6.46
CA ALA A 236 -0.37 -8.58 7.66
C ALA A 236 1.03 -7.91 7.71
N ILE A 237 1.15 -6.75 8.35
CA ILE A 237 2.47 -6.13 8.56
C ILE A 237 3.31 -7.01 9.51
N ASN A 238 2.69 -7.48 10.61
CA ASN A 238 3.36 -8.29 11.62
C ASN A 238 3.42 -9.77 11.24
N GLN A 239 3.95 -10.06 10.06
CA GLN A 239 4.37 -11.39 9.63
C GLN A 239 5.29 -11.28 8.41
N THR A 240 5.94 -12.37 8.02
CA THR A 240 6.91 -12.39 6.91
C THR A 240 6.37 -13.01 5.64
N LYS A 241 5.23 -13.70 5.71
CA LYS A 241 4.65 -14.43 4.59
C LYS A 241 3.73 -13.56 3.74
N LEU A 242 3.80 -13.76 2.43
CA LEU A 242 2.87 -13.23 1.45
C LEU A 242 1.83 -14.31 1.11
N TYR A 243 0.58 -13.91 1.01
CA TYR A 243 -0.53 -14.77 0.60
C TYR A 243 -1.21 -14.23 -0.63
N ARG A 244 -1.87 -15.13 -1.38
CA ARG A 244 -2.80 -14.78 -2.44
C ARG A 244 -4.01 -15.68 -2.42
N ILE A 245 -5.06 -15.24 -3.09
CA ILE A 245 -6.27 -16.03 -3.30
C ILE A 245 -6.83 -15.72 -4.69
N PRO A 246 -7.35 -16.73 -5.42
CA PRO A 246 -8.12 -16.48 -6.65
C PRO A 246 -9.31 -15.56 -6.35
N THR A 247 -9.48 -14.48 -7.11
CA THR A 247 -10.54 -13.49 -6.87
C THR A 247 -11.94 -14.09 -7.00
N GLU A 248 -12.11 -15.14 -7.80
CA GLU A 248 -13.35 -15.91 -7.88
C GLU A 248 -13.78 -16.41 -6.51
N GLY A 249 -12.83 -16.97 -5.73
CA GLY A 249 -13.10 -17.42 -4.36
C GLY A 249 -13.54 -16.29 -3.42
N LEU A 250 -13.02 -15.06 -3.62
CA LEU A 250 -13.46 -13.89 -2.85
C LEU A 250 -14.84 -13.39 -3.31
N ARG A 251 -15.14 -13.44 -4.61
CA ARG A 251 -16.41 -12.94 -5.16
C ARG A 251 -17.60 -13.87 -4.90
N ASN A 252 -17.37 -15.15 -4.84
CA ASN A 252 -18.44 -16.13 -4.67
C ASN A 252 -19.02 -16.09 -3.24
N ALA A 253 -20.16 -15.44 -3.10
CA ALA A 253 -20.84 -15.32 -1.81
C ALA A 253 -21.52 -16.62 -1.31
N ALA A 254 -21.62 -17.64 -2.17
CA ALA A 254 -22.18 -18.94 -1.79
C ALA A 254 -21.16 -19.83 -1.05
N LEU A 255 -19.86 -19.50 -1.12
CA LEU A 255 -18.83 -20.27 -0.42
C LEU A 255 -18.89 -20.03 1.09
N THR A 256 -18.79 -21.09 1.84
CA THR A 256 -18.60 -21.06 3.29
C THR A 256 -17.24 -20.43 3.65
N PRO A 257 -17.07 -19.92 4.88
CA PRO A 257 -15.78 -19.43 5.33
C PRO A 257 -14.63 -20.44 5.19
N ALA A 258 -14.90 -21.74 5.43
CA ALA A 258 -13.92 -22.82 5.28
C ALA A 258 -13.52 -23.03 3.81
N GLU A 259 -14.45 -22.97 2.88
CA GLU A 259 -14.18 -23.10 1.44
C GLU A 259 -13.39 -21.91 0.90
N VAL A 260 -13.64 -20.70 1.40
CA VAL A 260 -12.82 -19.52 1.07
C VAL A 260 -11.41 -19.69 1.63
N ALA A 261 -11.28 -20.12 2.90
CA ALA A 261 -9.98 -20.34 3.54
C ALA A 261 -9.15 -21.43 2.84
N ALA A 262 -9.79 -22.48 2.33
CA ALA A 262 -9.12 -23.55 1.58
C ALA A 262 -8.53 -23.09 0.23
N ARG A 263 -8.92 -21.93 -0.29
CA ARG A 263 -8.40 -21.33 -1.54
C ARG A 263 -7.21 -20.38 -1.30
N VAL A 264 -6.83 -20.16 -0.06
CA VAL A 264 -5.68 -19.31 0.28
C VAL A 264 -4.38 -20.02 -0.06
N GLU A 265 -3.55 -19.39 -0.86
CA GLU A 265 -2.24 -19.87 -1.25
C GLU A 265 -1.15 -19.06 -0.53
N GLU A 266 -0.20 -19.74 0.08
CA GLU A 266 1.02 -19.13 0.59
C GLU A 266 2.01 -18.96 -0.57
N VAL A 267 2.39 -17.73 -0.88
CA VAL A 267 3.34 -17.42 -1.96
C VAL A 267 4.78 -17.65 -1.49
N GLY A 268 5.09 -17.33 -0.23
CA GLY A 268 6.39 -17.54 0.39
C GLY A 268 6.81 -16.43 1.34
N GLU A 269 8.04 -16.54 1.82
CA GLU A 269 8.67 -15.58 2.73
C GLU A 269 9.15 -14.34 1.94
N THR A 270 8.61 -13.17 2.28
CA THR A 270 8.94 -11.93 1.59
C THR A 270 9.45 -10.81 2.50
N GLY A 271 9.59 -11.09 3.79
CA GLY A 271 9.95 -10.08 4.78
C GLY A 271 8.74 -9.21 5.18
N ILE A 272 8.96 -8.00 5.70
CA ILE A 272 7.92 -7.04 6.13
C ILE A 272 7.49 -6.20 4.94
N SER A 273 6.18 -5.89 4.87
CA SER A 273 5.68 -4.90 3.90
C SER A 273 4.43 -4.19 4.43
N HIS A 274 4.31 -2.90 4.14
CA HIS A 274 3.15 -2.07 4.46
C HIS A 274 2.24 -1.94 3.23
N GLY A 275 2.78 -1.50 2.10
CA GLY A 275 2.05 -1.33 0.85
C GLY A 275 2.47 -2.30 -0.24
N MET A 276 1.53 -2.59 -1.14
CA MET A 276 1.76 -3.46 -2.29
C MET A 276 1.02 -2.95 -3.52
N ILE A 277 1.55 -3.23 -4.70
CA ILE A 277 0.89 -3.00 -5.98
C ILE A 277 1.33 -4.04 -7.01
N ALA A 278 0.46 -4.41 -7.94
CA ALA A 278 0.81 -5.29 -9.05
C ALA A 278 0.88 -4.51 -10.35
N ASP A 279 1.89 -4.82 -11.19
CA ASP A 279 2.01 -4.27 -12.54
C ASP A 279 1.30 -5.13 -13.60
N ALA A 280 1.30 -4.64 -14.84
CA ALA A 280 0.68 -5.35 -15.97
C ALA A 280 1.44 -6.64 -16.37
N ALA A 281 2.71 -6.76 -15.99
CA ALA A 281 3.51 -7.97 -16.23
C ALA A 281 3.29 -9.04 -15.16
N GLY A 282 2.47 -8.75 -14.12
CA GLY A 282 2.15 -9.66 -13.02
C GLY A 282 3.18 -9.66 -11.90
N ASN A 283 4.12 -8.71 -11.88
CA ASN A 283 4.98 -8.51 -10.72
C ASN A 283 4.19 -7.86 -9.59
N VAL A 284 4.47 -8.28 -8.35
CA VAL A 284 3.92 -7.66 -7.14
C VAL A 284 5.04 -6.94 -6.40
N TYR A 285 4.95 -5.62 -6.32
CA TYR A 285 5.90 -4.77 -5.59
C TYR A 285 5.50 -4.68 -4.12
N LEU A 286 6.50 -4.69 -3.25
CA LEU A 286 6.36 -4.67 -1.79
C LEU A 286 7.30 -3.61 -1.21
N THR A 287 6.81 -2.84 -0.26
CA THR A 287 7.66 -1.99 0.58
C THR A 287 8.44 -2.87 1.56
N ASP A 288 9.65 -2.46 1.94
CA ASP A 288 10.49 -3.18 2.91
C ASP A 288 11.17 -2.17 3.85
N SER A 289 10.46 -1.79 4.91
CA SER A 289 10.93 -0.77 5.87
C SER A 289 12.20 -1.20 6.62
N PRO A 290 12.34 -2.45 7.11
CA PRO A 290 13.56 -2.87 7.79
C PRO A 290 14.84 -2.77 6.95
N ASN A 291 14.70 -2.88 5.62
CA ASN A 291 15.84 -2.85 4.70
C ASN A 291 15.93 -1.54 3.90
N HIS A 292 15.03 -0.56 4.14
CA HIS A 292 14.93 0.68 3.35
C HIS A 292 14.88 0.40 1.85
N ALA A 293 13.99 -0.50 1.45
CA ALA A 293 13.97 -1.03 0.09
C ALA A 293 12.56 -1.13 -0.51
N VAL A 294 12.52 -1.29 -1.82
CA VAL A 294 11.39 -1.84 -2.55
C VAL A 294 11.80 -3.18 -3.11
N ARG A 295 10.95 -4.16 -2.91
CA ARG A 295 11.11 -5.51 -3.44
C ARG A 295 10.01 -5.83 -4.43
N ARG A 296 10.20 -6.87 -5.24
CA ARG A 296 9.15 -7.43 -6.08
C ARG A 296 9.14 -8.95 -6.01
N VAL A 297 7.96 -9.51 -6.08
CA VAL A 297 7.75 -10.93 -6.39
C VAL A 297 7.38 -11.04 -7.86
N THR A 298 8.16 -11.79 -8.62
CA THR A 298 7.89 -12.03 -10.04
C THR A 298 6.76 -13.05 -10.23
N PRO A 299 6.14 -13.16 -11.42
CA PRO A 299 5.15 -14.23 -11.71
C PRO A 299 5.69 -15.65 -11.47
N ALA A 300 7.01 -15.83 -11.58
CA ALA A 300 7.69 -17.11 -11.30
C ALA A 300 7.95 -17.32 -9.79
N GLY A 301 7.47 -16.44 -8.91
CA GLY A 301 7.63 -16.53 -7.45
C GLY A 301 9.00 -16.10 -6.92
N ARG A 302 9.88 -15.52 -7.74
CA ARG A 302 11.19 -15.03 -7.28
C ARG A 302 11.05 -13.69 -6.59
N LEU A 303 11.68 -13.57 -5.41
CA LEU A 303 11.76 -12.32 -4.67
C LEU A 303 13.05 -11.58 -5.04
N GLU A 304 12.92 -10.35 -5.51
CA GLU A 304 14.03 -9.52 -5.99
C GLU A 304 14.01 -8.15 -5.30
N THR A 305 15.18 -7.56 -5.06
CA THR A 305 15.29 -6.17 -4.62
C THR A 305 15.32 -5.25 -5.84
N VAL A 306 14.39 -4.30 -5.91
CA VAL A 306 14.27 -3.33 -7.01
C VAL A 306 15.14 -2.12 -6.75
N VAL A 307 15.07 -1.57 -5.53
CA VAL A 307 15.91 -0.47 -5.06
C VAL A 307 16.13 -0.60 -3.56
N LYS A 308 17.32 -0.16 -3.09
CA LYS A 308 17.64 0.02 -1.68
C LYS A 308 18.21 1.42 -1.50
N ASP A 309 17.58 2.24 -0.63
CA ASP A 309 17.94 3.63 -0.43
C ASP A 309 17.57 4.08 0.99
N GLY A 310 18.52 4.62 1.74
CA GLY A 310 18.32 5.07 3.12
C GLY A 310 17.25 6.16 3.30
N ARG A 311 16.80 6.80 2.23
CA ARG A 311 15.68 7.75 2.23
C ARG A 311 14.30 7.07 2.34
N LEU A 312 14.22 5.76 2.12
CA LEU A 312 12.99 4.97 2.23
C LEU A 312 12.68 4.63 3.70
N LEU A 313 12.36 5.66 4.47
CA LEU A 313 11.96 5.55 5.87
C LEU A 313 10.47 5.28 5.95
N TRP A 314 10.11 4.06 6.31
CA TRP A 314 8.75 3.55 6.27
C TRP A 314 8.07 3.82 4.91
N PRO A 315 8.61 3.25 3.80
CA PRO A 315 7.88 3.32 2.54
C PRO A 315 6.50 2.69 2.74
N ASP A 316 5.44 3.43 2.37
CA ASP A 316 4.07 3.07 2.76
C ASP A 316 3.25 2.60 1.57
N SER A 317 2.95 3.45 0.62
CA SER A 317 2.03 3.16 -0.49
C SER A 317 2.69 3.35 -1.85
N PHE A 318 2.11 2.71 -2.86
CA PHE A 318 2.56 2.78 -4.25
C PHE A 318 1.49 3.32 -5.20
N GLY A 319 1.94 4.03 -6.25
CA GLY A 319 1.17 4.36 -7.44
C GLY A 319 1.98 4.05 -8.70
N LEU A 320 1.36 3.40 -9.70
CA LEU A 320 1.98 3.17 -11.01
C LEU A 320 1.60 4.30 -11.95
N GLY A 321 2.60 4.96 -12.53
CA GLY A 321 2.41 5.98 -13.55
C GLY A 321 2.43 5.40 -14.97
N PRO A 322 1.88 6.14 -15.96
CA PRO A 322 1.80 5.70 -17.36
C PRO A 322 3.18 5.65 -18.05
N ASP A 323 4.17 6.32 -17.47
CA ASP A 323 5.54 6.44 -17.94
C ASP A 323 6.47 5.32 -17.44
N ASN A 324 5.88 4.24 -16.90
CA ASN A 324 6.56 3.12 -16.25
C ASN A 324 7.36 3.53 -15.01
N TYR A 325 6.91 4.57 -14.29
CA TYR A 325 7.43 4.89 -12.97
C TYR A 325 6.56 4.32 -11.86
N LEU A 326 7.21 3.82 -10.82
CA LEU A 326 6.61 3.48 -9.54
C LEU A 326 6.82 4.65 -8.58
N TYR A 327 5.71 5.25 -8.16
CA TYR A 327 5.68 6.32 -7.17
C TYR A 327 5.47 5.73 -5.79
N LEU A 328 6.07 6.32 -4.75
CA LEU A 328 5.94 5.83 -3.38
C LEU A 328 6.09 6.95 -2.35
N THR A 329 5.35 6.80 -1.26
CA THR A 329 5.42 7.69 -0.09
C THR A 329 6.39 7.12 0.95
N ALA A 330 7.13 7.99 1.65
CA ALA A 330 7.95 7.66 2.81
C ALA A 330 7.31 8.30 4.06
N ALA A 331 6.55 7.50 4.81
CA ALA A 331 5.67 8.00 5.87
C ALA A 331 6.36 8.16 7.24
N GLN A 332 7.54 7.57 7.44
CA GLN A 332 8.37 7.68 8.66
C GLN A 332 7.58 7.41 9.96
N ILE A 333 6.62 6.47 9.94
CA ILE A 333 5.72 6.22 11.08
C ILE A 333 6.52 5.83 12.33
N GLU A 334 7.56 5.00 12.17
CA GLU A 334 8.43 4.54 13.25
C GLU A 334 9.22 5.66 13.92
N ARG A 335 9.31 6.85 13.27
CA ARG A 335 10.05 8.02 13.76
C ARG A 335 9.15 9.03 14.47
N THR A 336 7.83 8.83 14.43
CA THR A 336 6.87 9.72 15.08
C THR A 336 6.97 9.65 16.61
N PRO A 337 6.51 10.70 17.34
CA PRO A 337 6.54 10.74 18.80
C PRO A 337 5.91 9.53 19.48
N LYS A 338 4.85 8.96 18.90
CA LYS A 338 4.16 7.77 19.42
C LYS A 338 5.12 6.60 19.67
N TRP A 339 6.07 6.38 18.77
CA TRP A 339 7.00 5.24 18.80
C TRP A 339 8.38 5.59 19.33
N ASN A 340 8.58 6.81 19.83
CA ASN A 340 9.86 7.32 20.33
C ASN A 340 9.73 8.01 21.69
N ASN A 341 8.87 7.50 22.59
CA ASN A 341 8.67 8.04 23.92
C ASN A 341 8.32 9.55 23.94
N GLY A 342 7.54 10.01 22.95
CA GLY A 342 7.13 11.40 22.79
C GLY A 342 8.13 12.28 22.04
N GLN A 343 9.30 11.77 21.67
CA GLN A 343 10.29 12.52 20.89
C GLN A 343 10.00 12.45 19.38
N ASP A 344 9.92 13.58 18.72
CA ASP A 344 9.84 13.65 17.25
C ASP A 344 11.22 13.37 16.64
N ARG A 345 11.34 12.26 15.90
CA ARG A 345 12.54 11.85 15.17
C ARG A 345 12.35 11.87 13.65
N VAL A 346 11.26 12.44 13.20
CA VAL A 346 10.95 12.58 11.77
C VAL A 346 12.00 13.46 11.09
N GLN A 347 12.46 13.03 9.94
CA GLN A 347 13.37 13.79 9.08
C GLN A 347 12.54 14.61 8.09
N TYR A 348 12.29 15.86 8.43
CA TYR A 348 11.56 16.78 7.56
C TYR A 348 12.42 17.31 6.42
N PRO A 349 11.78 17.66 5.28
CA PRO A 349 10.38 17.49 4.95
C PRO A 349 10.01 16.03 4.65
N PHE A 350 8.72 15.68 4.81
CA PHE A 350 8.19 14.45 4.21
C PHE A 350 8.25 14.54 2.68
N ARG A 351 8.41 13.41 2.01
CA ARG A 351 8.65 13.36 0.57
C ARG A 351 7.84 12.29 -0.16
N LEU A 352 7.59 12.57 -1.43
CA LEU A 352 7.17 11.62 -2.44
C LEU A 352 8.35 11.30 -3.34
N TYR A 353 8.57 10.03 -3.58
CA TYR A 353 9.60 9.54 -4.48
C TYR A 353 9.00 8.80 -5.66
N ARG A 354 9.80 8.62 -6.71
CA ARG A 354 9.53 7.70 -7.81
C ARG A 354 10.79 6.98 -8.25
N MET A 355 10.62 5.86 -8.94
CA MET A 355 11.69 5.14 -9.61
C MET A 355 11.18 4.55 -10.91
N LYS A 356 12.04 4.50 -11.94
CA LYS A 356 11.73 3.88 -13.22
C LYS A 356 11.77 2.36 -13.08
N LEU A 357 10.71 1.69 -13.49
CA LEU A 357 10.65 0.23 -13.58
C LEU A 357 11.36 -0.24 -14.85
N LYS A 358 12.06 -1.37 -14.74
CA LYS A 358 12.78 -2.02 -15.85
C LYS A 358 12.00 -3.20 -16.37
#